data_79887cb1d0f49110d0124080b6b5cf85
#
_entry.id   79887cb1d0f49110d0124080b6b5cf85
#
_cell.length_a   1.000
_cell.length_b   1.000
_cell.length_c   1.000
_cell.angle_alpha   90.00
_cell.angle_beta   90.00
_cell.angle_gamma   90.00
#
_symmetry.space_group_name_H-M   'P 1'
#
loop_
_entity.id
_entity.type
_entity.pdbx_description
1 polymer ?
#
loop_
_entity_poly.entity_id
_entity_poly.type
_entity_poly.pdbx_seq_one_letter_code
_entity_poly.pdbx_strand_id
1 'polypeptide(L)'
;MNSKRYNKVAVGGTFDKFHDGHKKLLSTAFEIGTEIEIGVTSDAFGGLKGDIDSCKERMANLKSFFSDKSNFVVVPLDDAYGTTIYDENIEALVVSEETEPTAVEINEIRISKGMKPLDIVIVSFVLAYDGTPISSTRIRSGEINQNGKFIEK
;
A
#
# COMPACT_ATOMS: atom_id res chain seq x y z
N MET A 1 -6.35 13.42 22.42
CA MET A 1 -7.40 12.60 21.86
C MET A 1 -7.23 12.48 20.36
N ASN A 2 -7.00 11.26 19.89
CA ASN A 2 -6.77 11.03 18.46
C ASN A 2 -8.09 10.84 17.75
N SER A 3 -8.57 11.88 17.12
CA SER A 3 -9.71 11.73 16.25
C SER A 3 -9.22 11.28 14.88
N LYS A 4 -9.53 10.06 14.51
CA LYS A 4 -9.26 9.59 13.18
C LYS A 4 -10.22 10.27 12.21
N ARG A 5 -9.74 10.60 11.02
CA ARG A 5 -10.55 11.30 10.01
C ARG A 5 -11.56 10.37 9.35
N TYR A 6 -11.27 9.08 9.30
CA TYR A 6 -12.11 8.11 8.60
C TYR A 6 -12.33 6.88 9.47
N ASN A 7 -13.50 6.25 9.31
CA ASN A 7 -13.80 5.01 10.00
C ASN A 7 -13.07 3.83 9.36
N LYS A 8 -13.01 3.78 8.04
CA LYS A 8 -12.32 2.71 7.34
C LYS A 8 -11.53 3.24 6.15
N VAL A 9 -10.27 2.84 6.10
CA VAL A 9 -9.33 3.27 5.07
C VAL A 9 -8.76 2.03 4.39
N ALA A 10 -8.62 2.09 3.07
CA ALA A 10 -7.98 1.05 2.30
C ALA A 10 -6.62 1.54 1.79
N VAL A 11 -5.68 0.62 1.69
CA VAL A 11 -4.38 0.86 1.08
C VAL A 11 -3.94 -0.45 0.44
N GLY A 12 -3.38 -0.37 -0.75
CA GLY A 12 -2.97 -1.56 -1.48
C GLY A 12 -1.61 -1.42 -2.11
N GLY A 13 -0.97 -2.54 -2.37
CA GLY A 13 0.32 -2.58 -3.03
C GLY A 13 0.89 -3.98 -3.10
N THR A 14 2.05 -4.09 -3.71
CA THR A 14 2.78 -5.36 -3.78
C THR A 14 3.55 -5.60 -2.48
N PHE A 15 4.10 -4.55 -1.90
CA PHE A 15 4.86 -4.59 -0.64
C PHE A 15 6.02 -5.60 -0.67
N ASP A 16 6.69 -5.69 -1.81
CA ASP A 16 7.87 -6.53 -1.95
C ASP A 16 9.09 -5.79 -1.41
N LYS A 17 9.99 -6.53 -0.74
CA LYS A 17 11.19 -5.93 -0.13
C LYS A 17 10.82 -4.75 0.76
N PHE A 18 9.94 -4.97 1.71
CA PHE A 18 9.31 -3.97 2.54
C PHE A 18 10.30 -2.86 2.93
N HIS A 19 10.02 -1.64 2.47
CA HIS A 19 10.96 -0.52 2.60
C HIS A 19 10.28 0.73 3.19
N ASP A 20 11.08 1.80 3.38
CA ASP A 20 10.59 3.01 4.03
C ASP A 20 9.43 3.68 3.29
N GLY A 21 9.36 3.54 1.98
CA GLY A 21 8.22 4.03 1.21
C GLY A 21 6.93 3.32 1.60
N HIS A 22 6.99 1.99 1.76
CA HIS A 22 5.85 1.20 2.21
C HIS A 22 5.44 1.58 3.64
N LYS A 23 6.43 1.78 4.51
CA LYS A 23 6.18 2.14 5.91
C LYS A 23 5.46 3.47 6.01
N LYS A 24 5.88 4.47 5.23
CA LYS A 24 5.25 5.78 5.21
C LYS A 24 3.80 5.69 4.73
N LEU A 25 3.56 4.92 3.68
CA LEU A 25 2.23 4.72 3.11
C LEU A 25 1.28 4.12 4.15
N LEU A 26 1.71 3.04 4.78
CA LEU A 26 0.89 2.34 5.78
C LEU A 26 0.74 3.15 7.07
N SER A 27 1.80 3.82 7.52
CA SER A 27 1.73 4.67 8.71
C SER A 27 0.71 5.80 8.51
N THR A 28 0.66 6.37 7.32
CA THR A 28 -0.34 7.40 7.00
C THR A 28 -1.75 6.84 7.14
N ALA A 29 -1.97 5.62 6.61
CA ALA A 29 -3.27 4.96 6.74
C ALA A 29 -3.66 4.77 8.21
N PHE A 30 -2.71 4.31 9.05
CA PHE A 30 -2.97 4.12 10.48
C PHE A 30 -3.25 5.44 11.20
N GLU A 31 -2.66 6.54 10.76
CA GLU A 31 -2.91 7.86 11.37
C GLU A 31 -4.32 8.36 11.11
N ILE A 32 -4.86 8.13 9.92
CA ILE A 32 -6.12 8.74 9.51
C ILE A 32 -7.33 7.83 9.63
N GLY A 33 -7.14 6.52 9.76
CA GLY A 33 -8.23 5.56 9.80
C GLY A 33 -8.36 4.82 11.11
N THR A 34 -9.59 4.53 11.51
CA THR A 34 -9.88 3.71 12.68
C THR A 34 -9.66 2.23 12.34
N GLU A 35 -10.12 1.81 11.18
CA GLU A 35 -9.90 0.47 10.65
C GLU A 35 -9.16 0.56 9.33
N ILE A 36 -8.19 -0.34 9.12
CA ILE A 36 -7.34 -0.33 7.93
C ILE A 36 -7.47 -1.66 7.21
N GLU A 37 -7.78 -1.62 5.93
CA GLU A 37 -7.73 -2.82 5.09
C GLU A 37 -6.53 -2.69 4.16
N ILE A 38 -5.59 -3.60 4.30
CA ILE A 38 -4.36 -3.61 3.51
C ILE A 38 -4.46 -4.71 2.48
N GLY A 39 -4.47 -4.34 1.21
CA GLY A 39 -4.49 -5.28 0.10
C GLY A 39 -3.08 -5.54 -0.40
N VAL A 40 -2.71 -6.80 -0.51
CA VAL A 40 -1.40 -7.23 -1.00
C VAL A 40 -1.62 -8.03 -2.28
N THR A 41 -0.97 -7.62 -3.37
CA THR A 41 -1.17 -8.28 -4.66
C THR A 41 -0.87 -9.79 -4.56
N SER A 42 -1.78 -10.60 -5.11
CA SER A 42 -1.61 -12.04 -5.16
C SER A 42 -0.42 -12.40 -6.06
N ASP A 43 0.04 -13.66 -5.98
CA ASP A 43 1.13 -14.11 -6.84
C ASP A 43 0.76 -14.01 -8.31
N ALA A 44 -0.50 -14.30 -8.63
CA ALA A 44 -0.99 -14.21 -10.00
C ALA A 44 -1.05 -12.77 -10.50
N PHE A 45 -1.54 -11.85 -9.67
CA PHE A 45 -1.71 -10.44 -10.05
C PHE A 45 -0.41 -9.65 -9.88
N GLY A 46 0.32 -9.88 -8.79
CA GLY A 46 1.58 -9.18 -8.49
C GLY A 46 2.67 -9.48 -9.48
N GLY A 47 2.41 -10.46 -10.29
CA GLY A 47 3.27 -10.75 -11.40
C GLY A 47 4.31 -11.77 -11.12
N LEU A 48 4.67 -12.22 -12.18
CA LEU A 48 5.59 -13.27 -12.42
C LEU A 48 6.94 -12.68 -12.75
N LYS A 49 7.34 -11.66 -12.01
CA LYS A 49 8.57 -10.95 -12.30
C LYS A 49 9.71 -11.44 -11.42
N GLY A 50 10.02 -12.72 -11.56
CA GLY A 50 11.26 -13.27 -11.04
C GLY A 50 11.41 -13.18 -9.52
N ASP A 51 12.11 -12.19 -9.03
CA ASP A 51 12.56 -12.12 -7.63
C ASP A 51 11.55 -11.52 -6.63
N ILE A 52 10.28 -11.48 -6.97
CA ILE A 52 9.26 -11.02 -6.03
C ILE A 52 8.90 -12.16 -5.07
N ASP A 53 8.94 -11.86 -3.76
CA ASP A 53 8.55 -12.82 -2.74
C ASP A 53 7.08 -13.23 -2.91
N SER A 54 6.71 -14.41 -2.43
CA SER A 54 5.33 -14.87 -2.51
C SER A 54 4.39 -13.94 -1.76
N CYS A 55 3.12 -13.92 -2.16
CA CYS A 55 2.08 -13.13 -1.47
C CYS A 55 2.05 -13.48 0.02
N LYS A 56 2.13 -14.77 0.33
CA LYS A 56 2.13 -15.26 1.72
C LYS A 56 3.30 -14.66 2.52
N GLU A 57 4.50 -14.64 1.94
CA GLU A 57 5.66 -14.07 2.61
C GLU A 57 5.54 -12.56 2.77
N ARG A 58 5.07 -11.88 1.74
CA ARG A 58 4.88 -10.42 1.78
C ARG A 58 3.84 -10.03 2.83
N MET A 59 2.74 -10.77 2.92
CA MET A 59 1.72 -10.55 3.95
C MET A 59 2.27 -10.80 5.35
N ALA A 60 3.05 -11.87 5.51
CA ALA A 60 3.64 -12.21 6.80
C ALA A 60 4.63 -11.13 7.28
N ASN A 61 5.48 -10.64 6.38
CA ASN A 61 6.44 -9.59 6.70
C ASN A 61 5.74 -8.30 7.13
N LEU A 62 4.68 -7.93 6.42
CA LEU A 62 3.90 -6.75 6.73
C LEU A 62 3.21 -6.87 8.08
N LYS A 63 2.58 -8.01 8.35
CA LYS A 63 1.93 -8.26 9.65
C LYS A 63 2.93 -8.22 10.80
N SER A 64 4.12 -8.78 10.58
CA SER A 64 5.17 -8.77 11.59
C SER A 64 5.61 -7.36 11.93
N PHE A 65 5.77 -6.51 10.92
CA PHE A 65 6.19 -5.12 11.13
C PHE A 65 5.16 -4.33 11.94
N PHE A 66 3.88 -4.59 11.74
CA PHE A 66 2.80 -3.90 12.45
C PHE A 66 2.16 -4.77 13.54
N SER A 67 2.93 -5.67 14.14
CA SER A 67 2.43 -6.58 15.17
C SER A 67 1.88 -5.87 16.41
N ASP A 68 2.28 -4.61 16.65
CA ASP A 68 1.75 -3.80 17.73
C ASP A 68 0.36 -3.21 17.43
N LYS A 69 -0.11 -3.34 16.21
CA LYS A 69 -1.43 -2.83 15.81
C LYS A 69 -2.46 -3.95 15.81
N SER A 70 -3.70 -3.63 16.12
CA SER A 70 -4.79 -4.62 16.14
C SER A 70 -5.95 -4.24 15.24
N ASN A 71 -5.92 -3.04 14.66
CA ASN A 71 -7.05 -2.47 13.94
C ASN A 71 -6.91 -2.58 12.42
N PHE A 72 -6.28 -3.64 11.94
CA PHE A 72 -6.09 -3.82 10.51
C PHE A 72 -6.30 -5.27 10.09
N VAL A 73 -6.63 -5.46 8.82
CA VAL A 73 -6.67 -6.77 8.17
C VAL A 73 -5.81 -6.69 6.90
N VAL A 74 -5.21 -7.82 6.55
CA VAL A 74 -4.41 -7.94 5.33
C VAL A 74 -5.10 -8.97 4.44
N VAL A 75 -5.39 -8.56 3.20
CA VAL A 75 -6.11 -9.42 2.26
C VAL A 75 -5.34 -9.50 0.93
N PRO A 76 -5.40 -10.64 0.23
CA PRO A 76 -4.78 -10.72 -1.09
C PRO A 76 -5.62 -9.97 -2.14
N LEU A 77 -4.94 -9.35 -3.09
CA LEU A 77 -5.58 -8.64 -4.21
C LEU A 77 -5.36 -9.45 -5.49
N ASP A 78 -6.44 -9.87 -6.12
CA ASP A 78 -6.38 -10.56 -7.40
C ASP A 78 -6.52 -9.61 -8.58
N ASP A 79 -6.85 -8.35 -8.30
CA ASP A 79 -6.92 -7.28 -9.30
C ASP A 79 -6.54 -5.95 -8.64
N ALA A 80 -6.52 -4.89 -9.45
CA ALA A 80 -6.08 -3.56 -8.99
C ALA A 80 -7.06 -2.90 -8.01
N TYR A 81 -8.28 -3.39 -7.92
CA TYR A 81 -9.35 -2.70 -7.18
C TYR A 81 -9.71 -3.34 -5.85
N GLY A 82 -9.58 -4.67 -5.74
CA GLY A 82 -9.95 -5.40 -4.54
C GLY A 82 -11.39 -5.10 -4.11
N THR A 83 -11.58 -4.84 -2.83
CA THR A 83 -12.89 -4.55 -2.28
C THR A 83 -13.31 -3.10 -2.44
N THR A 84 -12.43 -2.22 -2.91
CA THR A 84 -12.71 -0.78 -3.00
C THR A 84 -13.91 -0.43 -3.88
N ILE A 85 -14.22 -1.29 -4.84
CA ILE A 85 -15.36 -1.04 -5.75
C ILE A 85 -16.65 -1.71 -5.28
N TYR A 86 -16.63 -2.35 -4.09
CA TYR A 86 -17.81 -3.02 -3.52
C TYR A 86 -18.14 -2.56 -2.11
N ASP A 87 -17.14 -2.24 -1.30
CA ASP A 87 -17.32 -1.97 0.12
C ASP A 87 -17.67 -0.49 0.33
N GLU A 88 -18.93 -0.23 0.63
CA GLU A 88 -19.42 1.12 0.87
C GLU A 88 -18.91 1.71 2.18
N ASN A 89 -18.37 0.90 3.07
CA ASN A 89 -17.85 1.37 4.35
C ASN A 89 -16.46 1.98 4.24
N ILE A 90 -15.73 1.70 3.16
CA ILE A 90 -14.44 2.34 2.93
C ILE A 90 -14.68 3.80 2.59
N GLU A 91 -14.00 4.70 3.29
CA GLU A 91 -14.19 6.15 3.14
C GLU A 91 -13.01 6.83 2.43
N ALA A 92 -11.82 6.27 2.56
CA ALA A 92 -10.62 6.86 1.98
C ALA A 92 -9.69 5.79 1.46
N LEU A 93 -8.88 6.17 0.48
CA LEU A 93 -7.87 5.31 -0.14
C LEU A 93 -6.53 6.04 -0.06
N VAL A 94 -5.56 5.41 0.59
CA VAL A 94 -4.20 5.94 0.69
C VAL A 94 -3.39 5.39 -0.47
N VAL A 95 -2.78 6.26 -1.23
CA VAL A 95 -2.02 5.90 -2.43
C VAL A 95 -0.70 6.64 -2.49
N SER A 96 0.23 6.10 -3.28
CA SER A 96 1.42 6.85 -3.68
C SER A 96 1.12 7.62 -4.96
N GLU A 97 2.05 8.48 -5.36
CA GLU A 97 1.92 9.19 -6.63
C GLU A 97 1.83 8.23 -7.81
N GLU A 98 2.51 7.08 -7.71
CA GLU A 98 2.50 6.04 -8.74
C GLU A 98 1.12 5.38 -8.89
N THR A 99 0.41 5.19 -7.78
CA THR A 99 -0.88 4.48 -7.78
C THR A 99 -2.09 5.40 -7.81
N GLU A 100 -1.88 6.70 -7.79
CA GLU A 100 -2.96 7.68 -7.87
C GLU A 100 -3.89 7.44 -9.07
N PRO A 101 -3.41 7.15 -10.29
CA PRO A 101 -4.30 6.89 -11.43
C PRO A 101 -5.27 5.74 -11.19
N THR A 102 -4.85 4.70 -10.46
CA THR A 102 -5.72 3.59 -10.10
C THR A 102 -6.83 4.06 -9.16
N ALA A 103 -6.51 4.97 -8.23
CA ALA A 103 -7.50 5.54 -7.31
C ALA A 103 -8.58 6.32 -8.08
N VAL A 104 -8.20 7.04 -9.11
CA VAL A 104 -9.14 7.76 -9.97
C VAL A 104 -10.07 6.78 -10.67
N GLU A 105 -9.54 5.68 -11.22
CA GLU A 105 -10.34 4.64 -11.84
C GLU A 105 -11.33 4.02 -10.85
N ILE A 106 -10.90 3.76 -9.63
CA ILE A 106 -11.75 3.22 -8.58
C ILE A 106 -12.94 4.13 -8.33
N ASN A 107 -12.71 5.44 -8.24
CA ASN A 107 -13.79 6.39 -8.02
C ASN A 107 -14.74 6.48 -9.21
N GLU A 108 -14.24 6.37 -10.43
CA GLU A 108 -15.09 6.32 -11.61
C GLU A 108 -16.03 5.10 -11.56
N ILE A 109 -15.49 3.95 -11.16
CA ILE A 109 -16.29 2.73 -11.03
C ILE A 109 -17.33 2.89 -9.91
N ARG A 110 -16.91 3.42 -8.75
CA ARG A 110 -17.82 3.62 -7.62
C ARG A 110 -18.97 4.55 -8.02
N ILE A 111 -18.67 5.65 -8.67
CA ILE A 111 -19.70 6.60 -9.11
C ILE A 111 -20.66 5.94 -10.10
N SER A 112 -20.14 5.13 -11.03
CA SER A 112 -20.98 4.43 -11.99
C SER A 112 -21.93 3.43 -11.34
N LYS A 113 -21.58 2.94 -10.15
CA LYS A 113 -22.39 2.02 -9.36
C LYS A 113 -23.31 2.71 -8.36
N GLY A 114 -23.30 4.05 -8.33
CA GLY A 114 -24.07 4.82 -7.36
C GLY A 114 -23.45 4.86 -5.97
N MET A 115 -22.17 4.52 -5.85
CA MET A 115 -21.46 4.58 -4.59
C MET A 115 -20.76 5.92 -4.43
N LYS A 116 -20.59 6.33 -3.16
CA LYS A 116 -19.88 7.56 -2.86
C LYS A 116 -18.40 7.40 -3.22
N PRO A 117 -17.77 8.38 -3.89
CA PRO A 117 -16.35 8.30 -4.18
C PRO A 117 -15.52 8.35 -2.90
N LEU A 118 -14.35 7.71 -2.94
CA LEU A 118 -13.40 7.71 -1.83
C LEU A 118 -12.61 9.01 -1.82
N ASP A 119 -12.26 9.49 -0.63
CA ASP A 119 -11.25 10.53 -0.51
C ASP A 119 -9.90 9.89 -0.85
N ILE A 120 -9.14 10.54 -1.73
CA ILE A 120 -7.83 10.04 -2.15
C ILE A 120 -6.77 10.79 -1.38
N VAL A 121 -5.98 10.06 -0.59
CA VAL A 121 -4.89 10.62 0.20
C VAL A 121 -3.58 10.19 -0.44
N ILE A 122 -2.84 11.15 -0.98
CA ILE A 122 -1.60 10.89 -1.71
C ILE A 122 -0.42 11.04 -0.76
N VAL A 123 0.43 10.02 -0.72
CA VAL A 123 1.65 10.02 0.09
C VAL A 123 2.85 10.16 -0.84
N SER A 124 3.70 11.15 -0.58
CA SER A 124 4.89 11.37 -1.38
C SER A 124 5.91 10.26 -1.21
N PHE A 125 6.71 10.04 -2.24
CA PHE A 125 7.79 9.04 -2.18
C PHE A 125 8.79 9.36 -1.07
N VAL A 126 9.33 8.30 -0.45
CA VAL A 126 10.48 8.43 0.43
C VAL A 126 11.73 8.34 -0.44
N LEU A 127 12.63 9.30 -0.27
CA LEU A 127 13.83 9.39 -1.08
C LEU A 127 14.97 8.57 -0.50
N ALA A 128 15.75 7.95 -1.38
CA ALA A 128 16.98 7.27 -1.01
C ALA A 128 18.09 8.30 -0.80
N TYR A 129 19.28 7.81 -0.46
CA TYR A 129 20.46 8.64 -0.19
C TYR A 129 20.80 9.59 -1.34
N ASP A 130 20.46 9.23 -2.56
CA ASP A 130 20.79 10.00 -3.77
C ASP A 130 19.67 10.96 -4.21
N GLY A 131 18.62 11.12 -3.39
CA GLY A 131 17.51 12.01 -3.70
C GLY A 131 16.49 11.47 -4.68
N THR A 132 16.59 10.20 -5.06
CA THR A 132 15.59 9.53 -5.89
C THR A 132 14.75 8.57 -5.05
N PRO A 133 13.52 8.24 -5.49
CA PRO A 133 12.65 7.39 -4.67
C PRO A 133 13.21 6.01 -4.37
N ILE A 134 12.96 5.54 -3.16
CA ILE A 134 13.21 4.14 -2.79
C ILE A 134 12.21 3.29 -3.57
N SER A 135 12.69 2.19 -4.13
CA SER A 135 11.81 1.24 -4.81
C SER A 135 12.29 -0.19 -4.59
N SER A 136 11.35 -1.13 -4.70
CA SER A 136 11.68 -2.54 -4.58
C SER A 136 12.64 -2.98 -5.68
N THR A 137 12.52 -2.41 -6.88
CA THR A 137 13.43 -2.69 -8.00
C THR A 137 14.87 -2.34 -7.64
N ARG A 138 15.10 -1.17 -7.05
CA ARG A 138 16.44 -0.75 -6.64
C ARG A 138 17.01 -1.63 -5.53
N ILE A 139 16.14 -2.08 -4.62
CA ILE A 139 16.55 -2.97 -3.54
C ILE A 139 16.92 -4.34 -4.12
N ARG A 140 16.10 -4.88 -5.01
CA ARG A 140 16.38 -6.17 -5.65
C ARG A 140 17.67 -6.16 -6.47
N SER A 141 17.99 -5.02 -7.09
CA SER A 141 19.23 -4.88 -7.87
C SER A 141 20.48 -4.75 -7.01
N GLY A 142 20.32 -4.60 -5.69
CA GLY A 142 21.43 -4.43 -4.78
C GLY A 142 21.98 -3.01 -4.72
N GLU A 143 21.26 -2.05 -5.27
CA GLU A 143 21.69 -0.66 -5.32
C GLU A 143 21.52 0.05 -3.97
N ILE A 144 20.42 -0.22 -3.30
CA ILE A 144 20.09 0.35 -1.98
C ILE A 144 19.52 -0.71 -1.06
N ASN A 145 19.51 -0.44 0.25
CA ASN A 145 18.81 -1.28 1.22
C ASN A 145 17.37 -0.74 1.43
N GLN A 146 16.61 -1.39 2.33
CA GLN A 146 15.22 -1.02 2.59
C GLN A 146 15.05 0.39 3.16
N ASN A 147 16.11 0.96 3.70
CA ASN A 147 16.11 2.34 4.21
C ASN A 147 16.64 3.34 3.19
N GLY A 148 16.92 2.91 1.97
CA GLY A 148 17.39 3.77 0.90
C GLY A 148 18.86 4.14 1.02
N LYS A 149 19.63 3.41 1.79
CA LYS A 149 21.06 3.67 1.95
C LYS A 149 21.87 2.89 0.93
N PHE A 150 22.96 3.49 0.49
CA PHE A 150 23.88 2.86 -0.45
C PHE A 150 24.42 1.54 0.12
N ILE A 151 24.46 0.52 -0.73
CA ILE A 151 25.02 -0.77 -0.37
C ILE A 151 26.44 -0.83 -0.95
N GLU A 152 27.41 -0.91 -0.06
CA GLU A 152 28.81 -1.08 -0.44
C GLU A 152 29.06 -2.53 -0.83
N LYS A 153 29.60 -2.73 -2.02
CA LYS A 153 29.90 -4.07 -2.53
C LYS A 153 31.34 -4.46 -2.28
#